data_3d52fd3f28530ac733619bd8875a20ba
#
_entry.id   3d52fd3f28530ac733619bd8875a20ba
#
_cell.length_a   1.000
_cell.length_b   1.000
_cell.length_c   1.000
_cell.angle_alpha   90.00
_cell.angle_beta   90.00
_cell.angle_gamma   90.00
#
_symmetry.space_group_name_H-M   'P 1'
#
loop_
_entity.id
_entity.type
_entity.pdbx_description
1 polymer ?
#
loop_
_entity_poly.entity_id
_entity_poly.type
_entity_poly.pdbx_seq_one_letter_code
_entity_poly.pdbx_strand_id
1 'polypeptide(L)'
;MSSVSEPQHLSNHHRNTLRQLFQHPVSHNIEWDAVLSLLEAVGSAVEQHGGKVSVTIGSETEFFDPPPHKDIDTQAVVDLRRMLSKAGYGTAQTG
;
A
#
# COMPACT_ATOMS: atom_id res chain seq x y z
N MET A 1 26.01 2.23 6.90
CA MET A 1 25.49 2.24 7.03
C MET A 1 24.47 1.98 7.01
N SER A 2 24.30 1.98 6.91
CA SER A 2 23.48 1.91 7.00
C SER A 2 22.57 1.72 6.89
N SER A 3 22.22 1.87 6.99
CA SER A 3 21.40 1.81 7.11
C SER A 3 20.46 1.50 6.79
N VAL A 4 20.21 1.51 6.72
CA VAL A 4 19.32 1.21 6.56
C VAL A 4 18.26 0.87 6.94
N SER A 5 18.04 1.25 7.43
CA SER A 5 16.94 0.92 8.12
C SER A 5 15.70 1.16 7.43
N GLU A 6 15.53 2.17 6.79
CA GLU A 6 14.42 2.34 5.90
C GLU A 6 14.46 1.25 4.88
N PRO A 7 13.42 0.44 4.77
CA PRO A 7 13.46 -0.60 3.79
C PRO A 7 13.64 -0.05 2.40
N GLN A 8 13.09 1.12 2.15
CA GLN A 8 13.14 1.70 0.84
C GLN A 8 13.29 3.18 0.95
N HIS A 9 13.64 3.77 -0.17
CA HIS A 9 13.66 5.20 -0.26
C HIS A 9 12.28 5.69 -0.62
N LEU A 10 11.42 5.75 0.35
CA LEU A 10 10.08 6.23 0.12
C LEU A 10 10.11 7.74 0.00
N SER A 11 9.51 8.25 -1.06
CA SER A 11 9.37 9.68 -1.23
C SER A 11 8.35 10.21 -0.22
N ASN A 12 8.30 11.53 -0.08
CA ASN A 12 7.28 12.12 0.78
C ASN A 12 5.89 11.75 0.31
N HIS A 13 5.70 11.64 -0.99
CA HIS A 13 4.43 11.22 -1.56
C HIS A 13 4.04 9.83 -1.08
N HIS A 14 5.00 8.90 -1.13
CA HIS A 14 4.75 7.52 -0.67
C HIS A 14 4.46 7.49 0.82
N ARG A 15 5.19 8.29 1.59
CA ARG A 15 4.96 8.32 3.03
C ARG A 15 3.58 8.87 3.37
N ASN A 16 3.13 9.86 2.61
CA ASN A 16 1.79 10.38 2.82
C ASN A 16 0.74 9.34 2.53
N THR A 17 0.90 8.59 1.43
CA THR A 17 -0.04 7.53 1.09
C THR A 17 -0.06 6.47 2.18
N LEU A 18 1.12 6.08 2.65
CA LEU A 18 1.22 5.09 3.71
C LEU A 18 0.51 5.57 4.96
N ARG A 19 0.71 6.85 5.32
CA ARG A 19 0.05 7.42 6.49
C ARG A 19 -1.46 7.40 6.35
N GLN A 20 -1.95 7.72 5.15
CA GLN A 20 -3.38 7.70 4.90
C GLN A 20 -3.97 6.30 5.06
N LEU A 21 -3.21 5.29 4.62
CA LEU A 21 -3.69 3.91 4.72
C LEU A 21 -3.83 3.47 6.17
N PHE A 22 -3.04 4.03 7.08
CA PHE A 22 -3.09 3.65 8.49
C PHE A 22 -3.84 4.66 9.34
N GLN A 23 -4.43 5.64 8.72
CA GLN A 23 -5.15 6.69 9.45
C GLN A 23 -6.46 6.18 10.01
N HIS A 24 -6.81 6.67 11.19
CA HIS A 24 -8.10 6.37 11.81
C HIS A 24 -8.80 7.69 12.10
N PRO A 25 -10.05 7.81 11.73
CA PRO A 25 -10.80 6.88 10.91
C PRO A 25 -10.26 6.78 9.50
N VAL A 26 -10.69 5.77 8.78
CA VAL A 26 -10.20 5.53 7.43
C VAL A 26 -10.49 6.73 6.53
N SER A 27 -9.49 7.14 5.79
CA SER A 27 -9.67 8.19 4.80
C SER A 27 -10.45 7.63 3.61
N HIS A 28 -11.33 8.44 3.04
CA HIS A 28 -12.16 8.02 1.92
C HIS A 28 -11.67 8.59 0.60
N ASN A 29 -10.53 9.23 0.58
CA ASN A 29 -10.02 9.83 -0.66
C ASN A 29 -8.59 9.40 -0.95
N ILE A 30 -8.29 8.13 -0.70
CA ILE A 30 -6.99 7.57 -1.05
C ILE A 30 -7.06 7.11 -2.50
N GLU A 31 -6.26 7.72 -3.35
CA GLU A 31 -6.32 7.45 -4.77
C GLU A 31 -5.58 6.18 -5.13
N TRP A 32 -6.17 5.43 -6.06
CA TRP A 32 -5.59 4.17 -6.51
C TRP A 32 -4.20 4.38 -7.13
N ASP A 33 -4.03 5.46 -7.90
CA ASP A 33 -2.74 5.73 -8.52
C ASP A 33 -1.66 5.96 -7.48
N ALA A 34 -1.99 6.65 -6.40
CA ALA A 34 -1.04 6.88 -5.33
C ALA A 34 -0.69 5.56 -4.64
N VAL A 35 -1.68 4.70 -4.45
CA VAL A 35 -1.46 3.40 -3.87
C VAL A 35 -0.55 2.55 -4.76
N LEU A 36 -0.81 2.54 -6.06
CA LEU A 36 0.04 1.78 -6.97
C LEU A 36 1.49 2.24 -6.90
N SER A 37 1.69 3.54 -6.87
CA SER A 37 3.03 4.08 -6.77
C SER A 37 3.73 3.61 -5.50
N LEU A 38 3.01 3.63 -4.39
CA LEU A 38 3.54 3.15 -3.13
C LEU A 38 3.86 1.65 -3.20
N LEU A 39 2.95 0.87 -3.76
CA LEU A 39 3.13 -0.57 -3.83
C LEU A 39 4.33 -0.94 -4.69
N GLU A 40 4.58 -0.19 -5.75
CA GLU A 40 5.75 -0.43 -6.57
C GLU A 40 7.03 -0.07 -5.85
N ALA A 41 6.95 0.84 -4.90
CA ALA A 41 8.12 1.21 -4.12
C ALA A 41 8.44 0.18 -3.04
N VAL A 42 7.43 -0.45 -2.45
CA VAL A 42 7.64 -1.37 -1.34
C VAL A 42 7.60 -2.84 -1.77
N GLY A 43 7.13 -3.10 -2.99
CA GLY A 43 7.02 -4.47 -3.48
C GLY A 43 6.80 -4.43 -4.96
N SER A 44 5.77 -5.14 -5.43
CA SER A 44 5.46 -5.12 -6.85
C SER A 44 3.95 -5.09 -7.05
N ALA A 45 3.54 -4.54 -8.18
CA ALA A 45 2.14 -4.51 -8.56
C ALA A 45 2.10 -4.77 -10.07
N VAL A 46 1.45 -5.86 -10.46
CA VAL A 46 1.44 -6.30 -11.84
C VAL A 46 0.01 -6.47 -12.31
N GLU A 47 -0.33 -5.80 -13.39
CA GLU A 47 -1.65 -5.91 -13.96
C GLU A 47 -1.80 -7.27 -14.66
N GLN A 48 -2.90 -7.94 -14.37
CA GLN A 48 -3.19 -9.25 -14.94
C GLN A 48 -4.24 -9.13 -16.01
N HIS A 49 -4.42 -10.23 -16.73
CA HIS A 49 -5.53 -10.31 -17.67
C HIS A 49 -6.83 -10.11 -16.90
N GLY A 50 -7.75 -9.40 -17.50
CA GLY A 50 -9.02 -9.15 -16.85
C GLY A 50 -9.01 -7.94 -15.94
N GLY A 51 -7.88 -7.26 -15.86
CA GLY A 51 -7.84 -6.00 -15.14
C GLY A 51 -7.47 -6.07 -13.67
N LYS A 52 -7.36 -7.27 -13.12
CA LYS A 52 -6.93 -7.39 -11.73
C LYS A 52 -5.46 -7.03 -11.61
N VAL A 53 -5.07 -6.58 -10.42
CA VAL A 53 -3.68 -6.25 -10.13
C VAL A 53 -3.18 -7.19 -9.06
N SER A 54 -2.08 -7.87 -9.36
CA SER A 54 -1.42 -8.74 -8.41
C SER A 54 -0.41 -7.92 -7.62
N VAL A 55 -0.58 -7.87 -6.33
CA VAL A 55 0.28 -7.06 -5.45
C VAL A 55 1.07 -8.00 -4.55
N THR A 56 2.38 -7.84 -4.53
CA THR A 56 3.25 -8.63 -3.69
C THR A 56 4.05 -7.71 -2.79
N ILE A 57 3.97 -7.94 -1.50
CA ILE A 57 4.77 -7.21 -0.51
C ILE A 57 5.37 -8.25 0.40
N GLY A 58 6.69 -8.32 0.41
CA GLY A 58 7.36 -9.37 1.17
C GLY A 58 6.97 -10.73 0.63
N SER A 59 6.43 -11.58 1.48
CA SER A 59 6.03 -12.92 1.08
C SER A 59 4.53 -13.03 0.81
N GLU A 60 3.80 -11.91 0.88
CA GLU A 60 2.35 -11.93 0.71
C GLU A 60 1.99 -11.45 -0.69
N THR A 61 1.03 -12.14 -1.31
CA THR A 61 0.50 -11.73 -2.59
C THR A 61 -1.01 -11.72 -2.51
N GLU A 62 -1.61 -10.65 -2.99
CA GLU A 62 -3.05 -10.51 -3.04
C GLU A 62 -3.44 -9.89 -4.37
N PHE A 63 -4.68 -10.16 -4.76
CA PHE A 63 -5.20 -9.61 -6.00
C PHE A 63 -6.23 -8.53 -5.67
N PHE A 64 -6.12 -7.42 -6.35
CA PHE A 64 -7.02 -6.30 -6.14
C PHE A 64 -7.70 -5.92 -7.44
N ASP A 65 -8.96 -5.50 -7.33
CA ASP A 65 -9.66 -4.94 -8.48
C ASP A 65 -9.49 -3.43 -8.43
N PRO A 66 -8.96 -2.83 -9.50
CA PRO A 66 -8.89 -1.37 -9.54
C PRO A 66 -10.28 -0.78 -9.35
N PRO A 67 -10.41 0.29 -8.59
CA PRO A 67 -11.72 0.88 -8.36
C PRO A 67 -12.28 1.48 -9.63
N PRO A 68 -13.61 1.53 -9.76
CA PRO A 68 -14.22 2.18 -10.92
C PRO A 68 -14.00 3.69 -10.90
N HIS A 69 -13.74 4.23 -9.73
CA HIS A 69 -13.41 5.65 -9.58
C HIS A 69 -11.95 5.72 -9.20
N LYS A 70 -11.46 6.88 -8.90
CA LYS A 70 -10.06 7.00 -8.59
C LYS A 70 -9.73 6.62 -7.15
N ASP A 71 -10.70 6.56 -6.27
CA ASP A 71 -10.46 6.29 -4.85
C ASP A 71 -10.72 4.84 -4.52
N ILE A 72 -9.86 4.25 -3.68
CA ILE A 72 -10.03 2.87 -3.25
C ILE A 72 -11.09 2.80 -2.15
N ASP A 73 -11.66 1.62 -1.96
CA ASP A 73 -12.69 1.46 -0.96
C ASP A 73 -12.08 0.98 0.37
N THR A 74 -12.94 0.91 1.38
CA THR A 74 -12.50 0.55 2.71
C THR A 74 -11.92 -0.85 2.79
N GLN A 75 -12.48 -1.78 2.04
CA GLN A 75 -11.96 -3.15 2.05
C GLN A 75 -10.53 -3.21 1.53
N ALA A 76 -10.25 -2.45 0.47
CA ALA A 76 -8.89 -2.40 -0.05
C ALA A 76 -7.93 -1.82 0.97
N VAL A 77 -8.38 -0.81 1.71
CA VAL A 77 -7.54 -0.22 2.76
C VAL A 77 -7.20 -1.25 3.81
N VAL A 78 -8.19 -2.03 4.24
CA VAL A 78 -7.98 -3.05 5.26
C VAL A 78 -6.98 -4.10 4.78
N ASP A 79 -7.15 -4.55 3.55
CA ASP A 79 -6.26 -5.56 3.00
C ASP A 79 -4.83 -5.05 2.87
N LEU A 80 -4.69 -3.81 2.41
CA LEU A 80 -3.36 -3.21 2.26
C LEU A 80 -2.69 -2.99 3.61
N ARG A 81 -3.46 -2.56 4.61
CA ARG A 81 -2.90 -2.42 5.96
C ARG A 81 -2.32 -3.74 6.44
N ARG A 82 -3.05 -4.82 6.23
CA ARG A 82 -2.60 -6.12 6.69
C ARG A 82 -1.30 -6.51 5.99
N MET A 83 -1.26 -6.36 4.67
CA MET A 83 -0.07 -6.73 3.93
C MET A 83 1.13 -5.88 4.33
N LEU A 84 0.92 -4.58 4.43
CA LEU A 84 1.99 -3.66 4.78
C LEU A 84 2.50 -3.90 6.19
N SER A 85 1.58 -4.18 7.11
CA SER A 85 1.99 -4.45 8.49
C SER A 85 2.84 -5.71 8.57
N LYS A 86 2.46 -6.75 7.83
CA LYS A 86 3.23 -7.97 7.84
C LYS A 86 4.63 -7.77 7.28
N ALA A 87 4.77 -6.83 6.37
CA ALA A 87 6.05 -6.55 5.76
C ALA A 87 6.87 -5.53 6.55
N GLY A 88 6.34 -5.06 7.68
CA GLY A 88 7.09 -4.16 8.53
C GLY A 88 6.87 -2.69 8.26
N TYR A 89 5.88 -2.35 7.45
CA TYR A 89 5.59 -0.95 7.14
C TYR A 89 4.52 -0.36 8.02
N GLY A 90 3.98 -1.13 8.94
CA GLY A 90 2.95 -0.63 9.82
C GLY A 90 3.54 0.41 10.74
N THR A 91 2.70 1.24 11.18
CA THR A 91 3.19 2.24 12.07
C THR A 91 3.16 1.73 13.47
N ALA A 92 2.95 1.20 13.55
CA ALA A 92 2.90 0.97 14.61
C ALA A 92 2.70 1.13 15.66
N GLN A 93 2.62 1.37 15.45
CA GLN A 93 2.52 1.46 16.06
C GLN A 93 2.57 1.35 16.83
N THR A 94 2.54 1.22 17.22
CA THR A 94 2.69 1.24 17.82
C THR A 94 2.74 1.29 18.38
N GLY A 95 2.74 1.27 18.58
CA GLY A 95 2.89 1.39 19.42
C GLY A 95 2.96 1.31 19.75
#